data_254c766c66eda445197bd3309a7a8eb1
#
_entry.id   254c766c66eda445197bd3309a7a8eb1
#
_cell.length_a   1.000
_cell.length_b   1.000
_cell.length_c   1.000
_cell.angle_alpha   90.00
_cell.angle_beta   90.00
_cell.angle_gamma   90.00
#
_symmetry.space_group_name_H-M   'P 1'
#
loop_
_entity.id
_entity.type
_entity.pdbx_description
1 polymer ?
#
loop_
_entity_poly.entity_id
_entity_poly.type
_entity_poly.pdbx_seq_one_letter_code
_entity_poly.pdbx_strand_id
1 'polypeptide(L)'
;EPKAAPPQYTQVFSDAIVAEAAHDSRVIGITAAMAGGAGLQKLADDRPAQYYDVGIAEQNAVLMASGIALQGGKPVCAIYSTFLQRAYDQIVHDVCLQELDVTFAMDRAGLVGDDGPTHHGVFDIAYLRPLPHIVVMAPRDEAMLVNMLHTAISHDGPAALRYPRGAGIGVELPEEPELIPLGTGETLVSGEGVALLGYGSGVKVALEAAELLAERGVKATVADARFVKP
;
A
#
# COMPACT_ATOMS: atom_id res chain seq x y z
N GLU A 1 8.76 -22.95 22.14
CA GLU A 1 7.57 -22.93 21.28
C GLU A 1 7.97 -22.41 19.90
N PRO A 2 7.49 -23.00 18.80
CA PRO A 2 7.77 -22.47 17.48
C PRO A 2 7.19 -21.04 17.40
N LYS A 3 7.99 -20.06 16.93
CA LYS A 3 7.48 -18.72 16.66
C LYS A 3 6.30 -18.82 15.71
N ALA A 4 5.20 -18.15 16.03
CA ALA A 4 4.07 -18.03 15.11
C ALA A 4 4.56 -17.48 13.76
N ALA A 5 4.02 -18.00 12.67
CA ALA A 5 4.36 -17.47 11.34
C ALA A 5 3.95 -16.00 11.24
N PRO A 6 4.74 -15.17 10.55
CA PRO A 6 4.38 -13.77 10.33
C PRO A 6 3.00 -13.63 9.66
N PRO A 7 2.23 -12.57 9.97
CA PRO A 7 0.94 -12.35 9.35
C PRO A 7 1.08 -12.07 7.84
N GLN A 8 0.05 -12.39 7.08
CA GLN A 8 -0.03 -12.01 5.68
C GLN A 8 -0.24 -10.48 5.55
N TYR A 9 0.35 -9.83 4.55
CA TYR A 9 0.12 -8.40 4.31
C TYR A 9 -1.37 -8.06 4.16
N THR A 10 -2.13 -8.90 3.48
CA THR A 10 -3.59 -8.75 3.34
C THR A 10 -4.30 -8.75 4.69
N GLN A 11 -3.85 -9.57 5.65
CA GLN A 11 -4.42 -9.62 7.00
C GLN A 11 -4.07 -8.36 7.80
N VAL A 12 -2.81 -7.90 7.71
CA VAL A 12 -2.37 -6.65 8.36
C VAL A 12 -3.16 -5.46 7.83
N PHE A 13 -3.33 -5.37 6.51
CA PHE A 13 -4.18 -4.34 5.90
C PHE A 13 -5.63 -4.43 6.39
N SER A 14 -6.19 -5.64 6.47
CA SER A 14 -7.56 -5.87 6.94
C SER A 14 -7.78 -5.37 8.37
N ASP A 15 -6.86 -5.65 9.27
CA ASP A 15 -6.94 -5.20 10.65
C ASP A 15 -6.74 -3.67 10.76
N ALA A 16 -5.81 -3.12 9.99
CA ALA A 16 -5.52 -1.69 9.97
C ALA A 16 -6.71 -0.86 9.42
N ILE A 17 -7.33 -1.27 8.30
CA ILE A 17 -8.46 -0.52 7.74
C ILE A 17 -9.70 -0.57 8.65
N VAL A 18 -9.91 -1.67 9.37
CA VAL A 18 -10.99 -1.77 10.37
C VAL A 18 -10.72 -0.82 11.54
N ALA A 19 -9.48 -0.71 12.00
CA ALA A 19 -9.09 0.23 13.04
C ALA A 19 -9.31 1.68 12.59
N GLU A 20 -8.84 2.06 11.40
CA GLU A 20 -9.07 3.40 10.82
C GLU A 20 -10.57 3.72 10.71
N ALA A 21 -11.36 2.80 10.17
CA ALA A 21 -12.82 2.96 10.07
C ALA A 21 -13.54 3.01 11.43
N ALA A 22 -12.93 2.47 12.49
CA ALA A 22 -13.42 2.57 13.84
C ALA A 22 -13.25 3.98 14.44
N HIS A 23 -12.13 4.62 14.08
CA HIS A 23 -11.79 5.97 14.55
C HIS A 23 -12.47 7.07 13.74
N ASP A 24 -12.63 6.87 12.43
CA ASP A 24 -13.21 7.86 11.52
C ASP A 24 -14.30 7.24 10.64
N SER A 25 -15.55 7.63 10.86
CA SER A 25 -16.71 7.16 10.09
C SER A 25 -16.68 7.57 8.61
N ARG A 26 -15.81 8.49 8.21
CA ARG A 26 -15.60 8.91 6.83
C ARG A 26 -14.77 7.92 6.03
N VAL A 27 -14.00 7.03 6.71
CA VAL A 27 -13.22 5.98 6.06
C VAL A 27 -14.15 4.91 5.51
N ILE A 28 -14.08 4.68 4.20
CA ILE A 28 -14.98 3.78 3.47
C ILE A 28 -14.16 2.87 2.57
N GLY A 29 -14.24 1.56 2.80
CA GLY A 29 -13.59 0.55 1.96
C GLY A 29 -14.41 0.23 0.72
N ILE A 30 -13.79 0.26 -0.45
CA ILE A 30 -14.41 -0.07 -1.73
C ILE A 30 -13.58 -1.14 -2.43
N THR A 31 -14.24 -2.19 -2.93
CA THR A 31 -13.58 -3.23 -3.71
C THR A 31 -14.39 -3.60 -4.95
N ALA A 32 -13.79 -4.40 -5.84
CA ALA A 32 -14.39 -4.85 -7.09
C ALA A 32 -14.41 -6.38 -7.15
N ALA A 33 -15.37 -7.02 -6.46
CA ALA A 33 -15.58 -8.46 -6.33
C ALA A 33 -14.39 -9.22 -5.72
N MET A 34 -13.61 -8.59 -4.84
CA MET A 34 -12.43 -9.24 -4.23
C MET A 34 -12.31 -8.96 -2.71
N ALA A 35 -13.42 -8.89 -1.98
CA ALA A 35 -13.46 -8.53 -0.57
C ALA A 35 -12.47 -9.34 0.30
N GLY A 36 -12.47 -10.67 0.19
CA GLY A 36 -11.54 -11.53 0.94
C GLY A 36 -10.10 -11.37 0.49
N GLY A 37 -9.87 -11.35 -0.82
CA GLY A 37 -8.53 -11.25 -1.41
C GLY A 37 -7.85 -9.89 -1.21
N ALA A 38 -8.63 -8.81 -1.17
CA ALA A 38 -8.14 -7.46 -0.93
C ALA A 38 -8.23 -7.02 0.54
N GLY A 39 -8.60 -7.94 1.48
CA GLY A 39 -8.60 -7.67 2.91
C GLY A 39 -9.76 -6.83 3.44
N LEU A 40 -10.87 -6.68 2.70
CA LEU A 40 -12.04 -5.91 3.14
C LEU A 40 -13.17 -6.75 3.75
N GLN A 41 -13.06 -8.10 3.79
CA GLN A 41 -14.14 -8.94 4.33
C GLN A 41 -14.46 -8.59 5.80
N LYS A 42 -13.43 -8.40 6.63
CA LYS A 42 -13.61 -8.03 8.03
C LYS A 42 -14.30 -6.66 8.19
N LEU A 43 -13.97 -5.69 7.34
CA LEU A 43 -14.66 -4.40 7.32
C LEU A 43 -16.13 -4.56 6.92
N ALA A 44 -16.42 -5.41 5.92
CA ALA A 44 -17.79 -5.71 5.51
C ALA A 44 -18.63 -6.33 6.65
N ASP A 45 -18.04 -7.23 7.42
CA ASP A 45 -18.69 -7.94 8.52
C ASP A 45 -18.89 -7.02 9.74
N ASP A 46 -17.85 -6.27 10.13
CA ASP A 46 -17.85 -5.46 11.35
C ASP A 46 -18.50 -4.07 11.14
N ARG A 47 -18.40 -3.50 9.94
CA ARG A 47 -18.82 -2.13 9.61
C ARG A 47 -19.47 -2.03 8.23
N PRO A 48 -20.61 -2.70 8.00
CA PRO A 48 -21.23 -2.78 6.67
C PRO A 48 -21.62 -1.42 6.07
N ALA A 49 -21.82 -0.38 6.89
CA ALA A 49 -22.11 0.98 6.42
C ALA A 49 -20.87 1.71 5.85
N GLN A 50 -19.66 1.20 6.10
CA GLN A 50 -18.40 1.74 5.62
C GLN A 50 -17.75 0.82 4.56
N TYR A 51 -18.54 -0.02 3.90
CA TYR A 51 -18.06 -0.98 2.90
C TYR A 51 -18.94 -1.01 1.67
N TYR A 52 -18.32 -1.08 0.49
CA TYR A 52 -18.99 -1.27 -0.79
C TYR A 52 -18.22 -2.26 -1.67
N ASP A 53 -18.95 -3.19 -2.29
CA ASP A 53 -18.47 -4.04 -3.38
C ASP A 53 -19.24 -3.69 -4.65
N VAL A 54 -18.53 -3.23 -5.66
CA VAL A 54 -19.13 -2.79 -6.92
C VAL A 54 -19.22 -3.89 -7.98
N GLY A 55 -18.90 -5.14 -7.61
CA GLY A 55 -18.73 -6.23 -8.57
C GLY A 55 -17.44 -6.08 -9.38
N ILE A 56 -17.30 -6.81 -10.47
CA ILE A 56 -16.11 -6.73 -11.36
C ILE A 56 -16.20 -5.44 -12.21
N ALA A 57 -16.02 -4.30 -11.56
CA ALA A 57 -16.19 -2.97 -12.15
C ALA A 57 -15.22 -1.95 -11.52
N GLU A 58 -13.92 -2.12 -11.73
CA GLU A 58 -12.86 -1.31 -11.11
C GLU A 58 -13.03 0.18 -11.45
N GLN A 59 -13.47 0.51 -12.66
CA GLN A 59 -13.78 1.89 -13.07
C GLN A 59 -14.89 2.48 -12.20
N ASN A 60 -15.96 1.71 -11.92
CA ASN A 60 -17.04 2.17 -11.05
C ASN A 60 -16.58 2.32 -9.60
N ALA A 61 -15.66 1.48 -9.12
CA ALA A 61 -15.06 1.63 -7.79
C ALA A 61 -14.38 3.00 -7.64
N VAL A 62 -13.58 3.40 -8.61
CA VAL A 62 -12.88 4.68 -8.60
C VAL A 62 -13.83 5.87 -8.75
N LEU A 63 -14.85 5.78 -9.63
CA LEU A 63 -15.89 6.81 -9.77
C LEU A 63 -16.70 6.98 -8.47
N MET A 64 -17.07 5.89 -7.81
CA MET A 64 -17.74 5.94 -6.51
C MET A 64 -16.84 6.60 -5.46
N ALA A 65 -15.56 6.24 -5.42
CA ALA A 65 -14.59 6.84 -4.51
C ALA A 65 -14.49 8.36 -4.74
N SER A 66 -14.41 8.80 -5.99
CA SER A 66 -14.38 10.23 -6.32
C SER A 66 -15.62 10.97 -5.80
N GLY A 67 -16.82 10.38 -6.00
CA GLY A 67 -18.05 10.95 -5.49
C GLY A 67 -18.11 11.03 -3.96
N ILE A 68 -17.61 10.02 -3.27
CA ILE A 68 -17.50 9.99 -1.80
C ILE A 68 -16.51 11.05 -1.30
N ALA A 69 -15.35 11.16 -1.93
CA ALA A 69 -14.31 12.15 -1.58
C ALA A 69 -14.84 13.58 -1.75
N LEU A 70 -15.59 13.88 -2.83
CA LEU A 70 -16.24 15.17 -3.05
C LEU A 70 -17.24 15.56 -1.95
N GLN A 71 -17.77 14.59 -1.21
CA GLN A 71 -18.64 14.82 -0.05
C GLN A 71 -17.89 14.79 1.29
N GLY A 72 -16.55 14.83 1.26
CA GLY A 72 -15.71 14.84 2.46
C GLY A 72 -15.48 13.46 3.09
N GLY A 73 -15.83 12.38 2.41
CA GLY A 73 -15.45 11.02 2.79
C GLY A 73 -13.99 10.72 2.49
N LYS A 74 -13.47 9.65 3.08
CA LYS A 74 -12.10 9.15 2.89
C LYS A 74 -12.14 7.71 2.33
N PRO A 75 -12.43 7.56 1.03
CA PRO A 75 -12.53 6.25 0.41
C PRO A 75 -11.18 5.58 0.23
N VAL A 76 -11.15 4.28 0.49
CA VAL A 76 -10.01 3.39 0.26
C VAL A 76 -10.41 2.35 -0.78
N CYS A 77 -9.91 2.47 -2.00
CA CYS A 77 -10.07 1.48 -3.07
C CYS A 77 -9.07 0.34 -2.85
N ALA A 78 -9.52 -0.77 -2.27
CA ALA A 78 -8.70 -1.98 -2.10
C ALA A 78 -8.91 -2.92 -3.29
N ILE A 79 -7.99 -2.86 -4.25
CA ILE A 79 -8.04 -3.56 -5.53
C ILE A 79 -6.65 -4.10 -5.84
N TYR A 80 -6.56 -5.33 -6.40
CA TYR A 80 -5.27 -5.87 -6.82
C TYR A 80 -4.57 -4.95 -7.81
N SER A 81 -3.27 -4.80 -7.66
CA SER A 81 -2.45 -3.93 -8.51
C SER A 81 -2.72 -4.15 -10.00
N THR A 82 -2.76 -5.42 -10.46
CA THR A 82 -3.01 -5.74 -11.87
C THR A 82 -4.41 -5.33 -12.35
N PHE A 83 -5.43 -5.39 -11.49
CA PHE A 83 -6.81 -5.06 -11.89
C PHE A 83 -7.12 -3.58 -11.82
N LEU A 84 -6.41 -2.82 -10.98
CA LEU A 84 -6.58 -1.37 -10.89
C LEU A 84 -6.22 -0.65 -12.22
N GLN A 85 -5.38 -1.24 -13.06
CA GLN A 85 -5.06 -0.68 -14.38
C GLN A 85 -6.30 -0.47 -15.28
N ARG A 86 -7.42 -1.22 -15.05
CA ARG A 86 -8.68 -1.00 -15.77
C ARG A 86 -9.33 0.34 -15.47
N ALA A 87 -9.02 0.95 -14.33
CA ALA A 87 -9.55 2.23 -13.91
C ALA A 87 -8.55 3.39 -14.11
N TYR A 88 -7.54 3.22 -14.95
CA TYR A 88 -6.48 4.22 -15.13
C TYR A 88 -7.03 5.59 -15.54
N ASP A 89 -7.98 5.65 -16.46
CA ASP A 89 -8.61 6.89 -16.92
C ASP A 89 -9.31 7.61 -15.75
N GLN A 90 -10.06 6.89 -14.92
CA GLN A 90 -10.75 7.42 -13.75
C GLN A 90 -9.77 7.91 -12.69
N ILE A 91 -8.64 7.21 -12.49
CA ILE A 91 -7.58 7.69 -11.58
C ILE A 91 -7.03 9.04 -12.08
N VAL A 92 -6.83 9.20 -13.38
CA VAL A 92 -6.33 10.44 -13.98
C VAL A 92 -7.35 11.56 -13.82
N HIS A 93 -8.55 11.40 -14.45
CA HIS A 93 -9.52 12.48 -14.62
C HIS A 93 -10.38 12.73 -13.39
N ASP A 94 -10.79 11.65 -12.71
CA ASP A 94 -11.79 11.78 -11.65
C ASP A 94 -11.16 11.89 -10.26
N VAL A 95 -9.87 11.58 -10.13
CA VAL A 95 -9.16 11.65 -8.85
C VAL A 95 -7.97 12.62 -8.90
N CYS A 96 -6.93 12.30 -9.69
CA CYS A 96 -5.66 13.04 -9.62
C CYS A 96 -5.76 14.49 -10.12
N LEU A 97 -6.46 14.74 -11.22
CA LEU A 97 -6.66 16.11 -11.74
C LEU A 97 -7.54 16.98 -10.82
N GLN A 98 -8.35 16.36 -9.98
CA GLN A 98 -9.21 17.04 -9.03
C GLN A 98 -8.63 17.07 -7.61
N GLU A 99 -7.45 16.48 -7.41
CA GLU A 99 -6.75 16.40 -6.11
C GLU A 99 -7.60 15.79 -4.99
N LEU A 100 -8.43 14.78 -5.31
CA LEU A 100 -9.36 14.19 -4.35
C LEU A 100 -8.68 13.24 -3.38
N ASP A 101 -9.15 13.21 -2.13
CA ASP A 101 -8.69 12.37 -1.03
C ASP A 101 -9.10 10.91 -1.25
N VAL A 102 -8.54 10.25 -2.25
CA VAL A 102 -8.77 8.84 -2.54
C VAL A 102 -7.50 8.04 -2.28
N THR A 103 -7.61 7.01 -1.43
CA THR A 103 -6.53 6.06 -1.19
C THR A 103 -6.69 4.81 -2.05
N PHE A 104 -5.65 4.45 -2.78
CA PHE A 104 -5.56 3.19 -3.54
C PHE A 104 -4.69 2.20 -2.77
N ALA A 105 -5.30 1.17 -2.17
CA ALA A 105 -4.61 0.07 -1.50
C ALA A 105 -4.44 -1.10 -2.46
N MET A 106 -3.24 -1.26 -3.01
CA MET A 106 -2.95 -2.22 -4.07
C MET A 106 -2.26 -3.46 -3.52
N ASP A 107 -3.05 -4.50 -3.24
CA ASP A 107 -2.53 -5.83 -2.93
C ASP A 107 -1.97 -6.50 -4.20
N ARG A 108 -1.14 -7.51 -4.07
CA ARG A 108 -0.49 -8.26 -5.16
C ARG A 108 0.40 -7.38 -6.04
N ALA A 109 1.07 -6.40 -5.48
CA ALA A 109 2.07 -5.63 -6.21
C ALA A 109 3.34 -6.45 -6.46
N GLY A 110 3.87 -6.38 -7.67
CA GLY A 110 5.02 -7.16 -8.11
C GLY A 110 4.65 -8.56 -8.59
N LEU A 111 5.58 -9.50 -8.48
CA LEU A 111 5.38 -10.90 -8.87
C LEU A 111 4.62 -11.64 -7.77
N VAL A 112 3.64 -12.46 -8.14
CA VAL A 112 2.71 -13.11 -7.19
C VAL A 112 2.77 -14.64 -7.18
N GLY A 113 3.70 -15.24 -7.90
CA GLY A 113 3.92 -16.69 -7.90
C GLY A 113 2.70 -17.48 -8.36
N ASP A 114 2.09 -18.25 -7.46
CA ASP A 114 1.01 -19.21 -7.75
C ASP A 114 -0.26 -18.59 -8.34
N ASP A 115 -0.52 -17.31 -8.12
CA ASP A 115 -1.68 -16.64 -8.74
C ASP A 115 -1.52 -16.51 -10.28
N GLY A 116 -0.31 -16.66 -10.79
CA GLY A 116 0.01 -16.72 -12.20
C GLY A 116 0.15 -15.37 -12.91
N PRO A 117 0.42 -15.39 -14.22
CA PRO A 117 0.83 -14.19 -14.96
C PRO A 117 -0.24 -13.10 -15.06
N THR A 118 -1.52 -13.44 -14.96
CA THR A 118 -2.62 -12.47 -15.01
C THR A 118 -2.74 -11.63 -13.74
N HIS A 119 -2.07 -12.04 -12.65
CA HIS A 119 -2.14 -11.39 -11.34
C HIS A 119 -0.86 -10.61 -10.99
N HIS A 120 0.18 -10.63 -11.82
CA HIS A 120 1.38 -9.85 -11.60
C HIS A 120 1.09 -8.35 -11.65
N GLY A 121 1.36 -7.64 -10.55
CA GLY A 121 1.19 -6.20 -10.41
C GLY A 121 2.48 -5.44 -10.73
N VAL A 122 2.92 -5.48 -12.00
CA VAL A 122 4.24 -4.95 -12.39
C VAL A 122 4.17 -3.58 -13.10
N PHE A 123 2.99 -3.08 -13.41
CA PHE A 123 2.80 -1.84 -14.15
C PHE A 123 2.36 -0.64 -13.31
N ASP A 124 1.96 -0.86 -12.05
CA ASP A 124 1.39 0.15 -11.17
C ASP A 124 2.31 1.37 -10.97
N ILE A 125 3.59 1.16 -10.70
CA ILE A 125 4.57 2.25 -10.58
C ILE A 125 4.65 3.04 -11.90
N ALA A 126 4.68 2.36 -13.04
CA ALA A 126 4.85 2.98 -14.34
C ALA A 126 3.69 3.90 -14.70
N TYR A 127 2.44 3.49 -14.41
CA TYR A 127 1.28 4.30 -14.79
C TYR A 127 0.85 5.30 -13.71
N LEU A 128 1.17 5.07 -12.41
CA LEU A 128 0.83 6.03 -11.35
C LEU A 128 1.84 7.17 -11.22
N ARG A 129 3.13 6.87 -11.38
CA ARG A 129 4.20 7.84 -11.17
C ARG A 129 4.08 9.13 -12.03
N PRO A 130 3.65 9.12 -13.30
CA PRO A 130 3.51 10.33 -14.09
C PRO A 130 2.29 11.20 -13.73
N LEU A 131 1.30 10.65 -12.96
CA LEU A 131 0.08 11.37 -12.66
C LEU A 131 0.35 12.55 -11.70
N PRO A 132 -0.36 13.69 -11.83
CA PRO A 132 -0.19 14.81 -10.93
C PRO A 132 -0.71 14.47 -9.52
N HIS A 133 -0.19 15.16 -8.50
CA HIS A 133 -0.64 15.19 -7.11
C HIS A 133 -0.62 13.87 -6.34
N ILE A 134 -0.59 12.70 -7.00
CA ILE A 134 -0.62 11.40 -6.30
C ILE A 134 0.68 11.10 -5.57
N VAL A 135 0.55 10.64 -4.33
CA VAL A 135 1.65 10.05 -3.55
C VAL A 135 1.69 8.54 -3.81
N VAL A 136 2.86 7.97 -4.07
CA VAL A 136 3.01 6.51 -4.33
C VAL A 136 4.03 5.90 -3.38
N MET A 137 3.56 5.00 -2.51
CA MET A 137 4.31 4.38 -1.41
C MET A 137 4.40 2.86 -1.53
N ALA A 138 5.46 2.28 -0.95
CA ALA A 138 5.56 0.83 -0.74
C ALA A 138 6.18 0.53 0.62
N PRO A 139 5.49 -0.22 1.50
CA PRO A 139 6.00 -0.60 2.79
C PRO A 139 7.10 -1.65 2.66
N ARG A 140 8.19 -1.51 3.45
CA ARG A 140 9.25 -2.50 3.54
C ARG A 140 8.86 -3.73 4.35
N ASP A 141 7.91 -3.56 5.27
CA ASP A 141 7.42 -4.56 6.21
C ASP A 141 5.97 -4.30 6.61
N GLU A 142 5.41 -5.19 7.42
CA GLU A 142 4.02 -5.13 7.87
C GLU A 142 3.74 -3.95 8.82
N ALA A 143 4.70 -3.52 9.64
CA ALA A 143 4.54 -2.34 10.51
C ALA A 143 4.49 -1.05 9.66
N MET A 144 5.35 -0.97 8.64
CA MET A 144 5.34 0.16 7.70
C MET A 144 4.03 0.21 6.89
N LEU A 145 3.39 -0.94 6.59
CA LEU A 145 2.09 -0.96 5.93
C LEU A 145 1.01 -0.26 6.77
N VAL A 146 0.97 -0.50 8.07
CA VAL A 146 0.03 0.15 9.00
C VAL A 146 0.24 1.67 8.99
N ASN A 147 1.50 2.13 9.14
CA ASN A 147 1.83 3.55 9.13
C ASN A 147 1.55 4.22 7.78
N MET A 148 1.82 3.54 6.66
CA MET A 148 1.54 4.07 5.32
C MET A 148 0.05 4.16 5.02
N LEU A 149 -0.76 3.21 5.49
CA LEU A 149 -2.22 3.30 5.36
C LEU A 149 -2.76 4.51 6.14
N HIS A 150 -2.34 4.67 7.38
CA HIS A 150 -2.71 5.83 8.22
C HIS A 150 -2.28 7.15 7.56
N THR A 151 -1.06 7.20 7.03
CA THR A 151 -0.54 8.37 6.31
C THR A 151 -1.36 8.67 5.05
N ALA A 152 -1.71 7.65 4.26
CA ALA A 152 -2.51 7.80 3.05
C ALA A 152 -3.91 8.34 3.33
N ILE A 153 -4.59 7.81 4.37
CA ILE A 153 -5.93 8.27 4.78
C ILE A 153 -5.89 9.69 5.37
N SER A 154 -4.78 10.07 6.01
CA SER A 154 -4.60 11.39 6.62
C SER A 154 -4.15 12.46 5.61
N HIS A 155 -3.67 12.05 4.44
CA HIS A 155 -3.21 12.95 3.40
C HIS A 155 -4.38 13.67 2.71
N ASP A 156 -4.23 14.98 2.48
CA ASP A 156 -5.17 15.76 1.69
C ASP A 156 -4.78 15.66 0.22
N GLY A 157 -5.36 14.68 -0.49
CA GLY A 157 -5.09 14.40 -1.89
C GLY A 157 -4.94 12.89 -2.18
N PRO A 158 -4.72 12.51 -3.46
CA PRO A 158 -4.65 11.12 -3.85
C PRO A 158 -3.39 10.43 -3.36
N ALA A 159 -3.55 9.23 -2.80
CA ALA A 159 -2.44 8.40 -2.33
C ALA A 159 -2.59 6.95 -2.80
N ALA A 160 -1.48 6.30 -3.10
CA ALA A 160 -1.41 4.90 -3.46
C ALA A 160 -0.35 4.19 -2.60
N LEU A 161 -0.75 3.08 -1.98
CA LEU A 161 0.18 2.19 -1.33
C LEU A 161 0.11 0.81 -1.99
N ARG A 162 1.29 0.26 -2.25
CA ARG A 162 1.44 -1.02 -2.94
C ARG A 162 2.20 -2.02 -2.08
N TYR A 163 1.65 -3.21 -1.89
CA TYR A 163 2.26 -4.25 -1.06
C TYR A 163 2.14 -5.64 -1.71
N PRO A 164 3.08 -6.57 -1.40
CA PRO A 164 3.13 -7.85 -2.07
C PRO A 164 2.08 -8.82 -1.53
N ARG A 165 1.77 -9.85 -2.32
CA ARG A 165 1.15 -11.07 -1.81
C ARG A 165 2.16 -11.83 -0.96
N GLY A 166 1.77 -12.26 0.24
CA GLY A 166 2.60 -13.10 1.11
C GLY A 166 2.66 -12.63 2.54
N ALA A 167 3.45 -13.33 3.33
CA ALA A 167 3.68 -13.02 4.73
C ALA A 167 4.67 -11.87 4.89
N GLY A 168 4.51 -11.11 5.96
CA GLY A 168 5.50 -10.16 6.44
C GLY A 168 6.79 -10.83 6.88
N ILE A 169 7.67 -10.07 7.50
CA ILE A 169 8.97 -10.56 7.99
C ILE A 169 8.98 -10.82 9.50
N GLY A 170 7.86 -10.54 10.19
CA GLY A 170 7.68 -10.82 11.62
C GLY A 170 8.13 -9.68 12.51
N VAL A 171 8.00 -8.43 12.06
CA VAL A 171 8.21 -7.24 12.90
C VAL A 171 7.01 -7.01 13.81
N GLU A 172 7.24 -6.35 14.94
CA GLU A 172 6.18 -5.92 15.84
C GLU A 172 5.34 -4.83 15.19
N LEU A 173 4.02 -4.98 15.25
CA LEU A 173 3.12 -3.96 14.73
C LEU A 173 2.99 -2.80 15.72
N PRO A 174 2.85 -1.55 15.24
CA PRO A 174 2.66 -0.41 16.14
C PRO A 174 1.30 -0.51 16.84
N GLU A 175 1.27 -0.18 18.14
CA GLU A 175 0.01 -0.06 18.89
C GLU A 175 -0.85 1.09 18.36
N GLU A 176 -0.20 2.20 18.02
CA GLU A 176 -0.80 3.35 17.34
C GLU A 176 0.00 3.66 16.07
N PRO A 177 -0.65 3.87 14.91
CA PRO A 177 0.05 4.19 13.68
C PRO A 177 0.66 5.59 13.73
N GLU A 178 1.81 5.76 13.07
CA GLU A 178 2.52 7.02 12.96
C GLU A 178 2.41 7.60 11.54
N LEU A 179 2.33 8.94 11.45
CA LEU A 179 2.40 9.64 10.18
C LEU A 179 3.83 9.62 9.63
N ILE A 180 3.99 9.22 8.39
CA ILE A 180 5.27 9.25 7.69
C ILE A 180 5.38 10.58 6.93
N PRO A 181 6.43 11.38 7.18
CA PRO A 181 6.64 12.61 6.40
C PRO A 181 6.76 12.29 4.90
N LEU A 182 5.90 12.90 4.09
CA LEU A 182 5.81 12.62 2.66
C LEU A 182 7.14 12.91 1.94
N GLY A 183 7.50 12.05 1.00
CA GLY A 183 8.71 12.17 0.19
C GLY A 183 10.02 11.94 0.95
N THR A 184 9.97 11.46 2.19
CA THR A 184 11.18 11.20 2.98
C THR A 184 11.54 9.72 3.01
N GLY A 185 12.76 9.40 2.57
CA GLY A 185 13.35 8.08 2.78
C GLY A 185 13.94 7.94 4.19
N GLU A 186 14.43 6.74 4.50
CA GLU A 186 15.09 6.43 5.78
C GLU A 186 16.39 5.69 5.55
N THR A 187 17.47 6.14 6.22
CA THR A 187 18.73 5.40 6.24
C THR A 187 18.67 4.36 7.35
N LEU A 188 18.69 3.08 6.97
CA LEU A 188 18.60 1.95 7.89
C LEU A 188 19.98 1.48 8.38
N VAL A 189 20.97 1.53 7.49
CA VAL A 189 22.36 1.18 7.77
C VAL A 189 23.25 2.26 7.18
N SER A 190 24.21 2.74 7.97
CA SER A 190 25.22 3.70 7.51
C SER A 190 26.51 2.99 7.16
N GLY A 191 27.06 3.28 6.00
CA GLY A 191 28.33 2.72 5.49
C GLY A 191 29.05 3.70 4.57
N GLU A 192 30.11 3.24 3.92
CA GLU A 192 30.96 4.03 3.03
C GLU A 192 31.15 3.34 1.68
N GLY A 193 31.23 4.09 0.61
CA GLY A 193 31.61 3.61 -0.73
C GLY A 193 30.49 3.02 -1.57
N VAL A 194 29.52 2.31 -0.98
CA VAL A 194 28.37 1.70 -1.69
C VAL A 194 27.08 2.07 -1.00
N ALA A 195 26.07 2.47 -1.76
CA ALA A 195 24.72 2.68 -1.28
C ALA A 195 23.73 1.71 -1.97
N LEU A 196 22.90 1.05 -1.17
CA LEU A 196 21.83 0.17 -1.60
C LEU A 196 20.50 0.86 -1.28
N LEU A 197 19.77 1.27 -2.33
CA LEU A 197 18.45 1.88 -2.18
C LEU A 197 17.38 0.82 -2.40
N GLY A 198 16.63 0.50 -1.34
CA GLY A 198 15.49 -0.40 -1.39
C GLY A 198 14.18 0.36 -1.54
N TYR A 199 13.16 -0.31 -2.12
CA TYR A 199 11.78 0.18 -2.20
C TYR A 199 10.84 -0.99 -1.95
N GLY A 200 9.95 -0.88 -0.96
CA GLY A 200 9.07 -1.96 -0.54
C GLY A 200 9.85 -3.21 -0.14
N SER A 201 9.46 -4.38 -0.62
CA SER A 201 10.14 -5.66 -0.33
C SER A 201 11.62 -5.71 -0.77
N GLY A 202 12.04 -4.81 -1.67
CA GLY A 202 13.43 -4.67 -2.06
C GLY A 202 14.37 -4.20 -0.93
N VAL A 203 13.83 -3.59 0.12
CA VAL A 203 14.61 -3.18 1.30
C VAL A 203 15.19 -4.40 2.03
N LYS A 204 14.41 -5.48 2.18
CA LYS A 204 14.90 -6.73 2.76
C LYS A 204 16.10 -7.28 1.98
N VAL A 205 15.99 -7.32 0.64
CA VAL A 205 17.08 -7.76 -0.24
C VAL A 205 18.31 -6.87 -0.08
N ALA A 206 18.12 -5.56 0.03
CA ALA A 206 19.22 -4.61 0.23
C ALA A 206 19.94 -4.83 1.59
N LEU A 207 19.18 -5.10 2.66
CA LEU A 207 19.74 -5.42 3.98
C LEU A 207 20.54 -6.73 3.96
N GLU A 208 20.00 -7.81 3.39
CA GLU A 208 20.68 -9.09 3.23
C GLU A 208 21.95 -8.95 2.38
N ALA A 209 21.91 -8.15 1.31
CA ALA A 209 23.10 -7.86 0.49
C ALA A 209 24.16 -7.07 1.26
N ALA A 210 23.76 -6.13 2.12
CA ALA A 210 24.70 -5.37 2.95
C ALA A 210 25.42 -6.26 3.97
N GLU A 211 24.73 -7.25 4.56
CA GLU A 211 25.35 -8.24 5.43
C GLU A 211 26.41 -9.07 4.70
N LEU A 212 26.10 -9.57 3.49
CA LEU A 212 27.03 -10.32 2.67
C LEU A 212 28.24 -9.48 2.20
N LEU A 213 28.04 -8.19 1.97
CA LEU A 213 29.12 -7.25 1.65
C LEU A 213 30.02 -7.00 2.86
N ALA A 214 29.43 -6.89 4.06
CA ALA A 214 30.19 -6.69 5.30
C ALA A 214 31.13 -7.88 5.60
N GLU A 215 30.72 -9.13 5.32
CA GLU A 215 31.58 -10.32 5.39
C GLU A 215 32.82 -10.22 4.48
N ARG A 216 32.74 -9.42 3.40
CA ARG A 216 33.82 -9.16 2.45
C ARG A 216 34.57 -7.84 2.73
N GLY A 217 34.32 -7.22 3.90
CA GLY A 217 34.97 -5.98 4.31
C GLY A 217 34.41 -4.70 3.66
N VAL A 218 33.28 -4.79 2.97
CA VAL A 218 32.61 -3.63 2.35
C VAL A 218 31.42 -3.17 3.24
N LYS A 219 31.50 -1.96 3.76
CA LYS A 219 30.42 -1.35 4.55
C LYS A 219 29.47 -0.58 3.63
N ALA A 220 28.30 -1.15 3.35
CA ALA A 220 27.29 -0.50 2.52
C ALA A 220 26.34 0.38 3.35
N THR A 221 25.92 1.51 2.81
CA THR A 221 24.74 2.24 3.29
C THR A 221 23.50 1.56 2.73
N VAL A 222 22.47 1.34 3.56
CA VAL A 222 21.14 0.87 3.11
C VAL A 222 20.11 1.94 3.43
N ALA A 223 19.34 2.32 2.42
CA ALA A 223 18.24 3.27 2.57
C ALA A 223 16.92 2.67 2.04
N ASP A 224 15.83 2.95 2.75
CA ASP A 224 14.47 2.71 2.31
C ASP A 224 13.94 3.97 1.64
N ALA A 225 13.59 3.86 0.36
CA ALA A 225 13.03 4.99 -0.38
C ALA A 225 11.63 5.37 0.11
N ARG A 226 10.86 4.42 0.64
CA ARG A 226 9.45 4.57 1.07
C ARG A 226 8.52 5.05 -0.04
N PHE A 227 8.94 6.06 -0.78
CA PHE A 227 8.17 6.72 -1.84
C PHE A 227 8.88 6.56 -3.18
N VAL A 228 8.10 6.37 -4.24
CA VAL A 228 8.55 6.50 -5.62
C VAL A 228 8.02 7.80 -6.23
N LYS A 229 7.09 8.43 -5.51
CA LYS A 229 6.56 9.77 -5.75
C LYS A 229 5.95 10.32 -4.45
N PRO A 230 6.24 11.56 -4.04
CA PRO A 230 7.18 12.52 -4.60
C PRO A 230 8.60 12.05 -4.53
#